data_1c40cc269c15a1959d3d4fb8e3ece3a7
#
_entry.id   1c40cc269c15a1959d3d4fb8e3ece3a7
#
_cell.length_a   1.000
_cell.length_b   1.000
_cell.length_c   1.000
_cell.angle_alpha   90.00
_cell.angle_beta   90.00
_cell.angle_gamma   90.00
#
_symmetry.space_group_name_H-M   'P 1'
#
loop_
_entity.id
_entity.type
_entity.pdbx_description
1 polymer ?
#
loop_
_entity_poly.entity_id
_entity_poly.type
_entity_poly.pdbx_seq_one_letter_code
_entity_poly.pdbx_strand_id
1 'polypeptide(L)'
;ILNSLRMLQGGRKGYFSLKMTKYTSEIYTVNATQAQAYERLADLRRFEALKAAFSDPEKMQYILQNLPADQVSPEKLAEIREQVEKMQFTEDTISADTKMGPVSLAIVEREPCKLVKLVTQNSPVNATVWVQLVEKGTYQAALKVTIGVELNFFIRKMVEKHIKKAPDFLAQFLSQILAVG
;
A
#
# COMPACT_ATOMS: atom_id res chain seq x y z
N ILE A 1 -12.16 15.44 10.18
CA ILE A 1 -12.31 16.63 11.08
C ILE A 1 -13.46 16.40 12.05
N LEU A 2 -14.65 16.03 11.59
CA LEU A 2 -15.81 15.76 12.45
C LEU A 2 -15.62 14.59 13.40
N ASN A 3 -14.93 13.53 12.99
CA ASN A 3 -14.61 12.39 13.86
C ASN A 3 -13.59 12.74 14.95
N SER A 4 -12.66 13.62 14.65
CA SER A 4 -11.68 14.09 15.65
C SER A 4 -12.35 14.96 16.71
N LEU A 5 -13.34 15.77 16.33
CA LEU A 5 -14.10 16.60 17.25
C LEU A 5 -15.06 15.80 18.13
N ARG A 6 -15.63 14.69 17.62
CA ARG A 6 -16.46 13.79 18.43
C ARG A 6 -15.67 13.03 19.48
N MET A 7 -14.41 12.69 19.20
CA MET A 7 -13.54 12.05 20.19
C MET A 7 -13.15 13.01 21.31
N LEU A 8 -13.10 14.32 21.05
CA LEU A 8 -12.80 15.32 22.06
C LEU A 8 -13.97 15.59 23.02
N GLN A 9 -15.19 15.28 22.64
CA GLN A 9 -16.39 15.52 23.45
C GLN A 9 -16.82 14.31 24.31
N GLY A 10 -16.25 13.16 24.12
CA GLY A 10 -16.75 11.89 24.67
C GLY A 10 -15.96 11.25 25.79
N GLY A 11 -15.17 11.92 26.57
CA GLY A 11 -14.59 11.14 27.65
C GLY A 11 -13.45 11.70 28.46
N ARG A 12 -13.72 11.89 29.68
CA ARG A 12 -12.81 12.15 30.81
C ARG A 12 -11.86 10.97 31.15
N LYS A 13 -11.57 10.08 30.23
CA LYS A 13 -10.54 9.05 30.41
C LYS A 13 -9.52 9.27 29.32
N GLY A 14 -8.31 9.65 29.73
CA GLY A 14 -7.21 10.01 28.87
C GLY A 14 -7.02 9.06 27.69
N TYR A 15 -7.73 9.33 26.64
CA TYR A 15 -7.43 8.76 25.34
C TYR A 15 -6.16 9.45 24.87
N PHE A 16 -5.05 8.75 24.95
CA PHE A 16 -3.91 9.09 24.11
C PHE A 16 -4.38 8.94 22.67
N SER A 17 -4.80 10.04 22.05
CA SER A 17 -4.97 10.03 20.60
C SER A 17 -3.60 9.74 20.01
N LEU A 18 -3.41 8.52 19.52
CA LEU A 18 -2.21 8.15 18.81
C LEU A 18 -2.10 9.06 17.59
N LYS A 19 -1.09 9.92 17.61
CA LYS A 19 -0.85 10.84 16.50
C LYS A 19 -0.43 10.02 15.30
N MET A 20 -1.14 10.19 14.18
CA MET A 20 -0.75 9.57 12.91
C MET A 20 0.58 10.15 12.42
N THR A 21 1.55 9.28 12.21
CA THR A 21 2.83 9.63 11.58
C THR A 21 2.76 9.26 10.12
N LYS A 22 3.09 10.20 9.24
CA LYS A 22 3.05 10.01 7.78
C LYS A 22 4.45 9.87 7.21
N TYR A 23 4.59 8.91 6.32
CA TYR A 23 5.80 8.64 5.54
C TYR A 23 5.41 8.71 4.07
N THR A 24 6.15 9.46 3.29
CA THR A 24 5.83 9.73 1.89
C THR A 24 6.97 9.24 0.99
N SER A 25 6.62 8.60 -0.13
CA SER A 25 7.58 8.16 -1.13
C SER A 25 8.12 9.32 -1.97
N GLU A 26 9.19 9.04 -2.69
CA GLU A 26 9.56 9.81 -3.87
C GLU A 26 8.48 9.67 -4.96
N ILE A 27 8.62 10.44 -6.01
CA ILE A 27 7.71 10.40 -7.17
C ILE A 27 8.24 9.39 -8.18
N TYR A 28 7.38 8.45 -8.56
CA TYR A 28 7.69 7.41 -9.53
C TYR A 28 6.89 7.61 -10.81
N THR A 29 7.51 7.32 -11.95
CA THR A 29 6.85 7.38 -13.25
C THR A 29 6.12 6.06 -13.53
N VAL A 30 4.88 6.16 -13.95
CA VAL A 30 4.08 5.02 -14.46
C VAL A 30 3.96 5.15 -15.96
N ASN A 31 4.37 4.13 -16.71
CA ASN A 31 4.25 4.08 -18.18
C ASN A 31 2.82 3.69 -18.59
N ALA A 32 1.89 4.52 -18.23
CA ALA A 32 0.47 4.46 -18.58
C ALA A 32 -0.12 5.86 -18.44
N THR A 33 -1.25 6.10 -19.09
CA THR A 33 -1.96 7.38 -18.89
C THR A 33 -2.47 7.46 -17.45
N GLN A 34 -2.72 8.66 -16.97
CA GLN A 34 -3.28 8.88 -15.64
C GLN A 34 -4.59 8.12 -15.44
N ALA A 35 -5.46 8.15 -16.45
CA ALA A 35 -6.74 7.44 -16.42
C ALA A 35 -6.56 5.91 -16.35
N GLN A 36 -5.68 5.35 -17.17
CA GLN A 36 -5.37 3.91 -17.15
C GLN A 36 -4.78 3.46 -15.82
N ALA A 37 -3.82 4.21 -15.30
CA ALA A 37 -3.22 3.92 -14.00
C ALA A 37 -4.26 3.96 -12.88
N TYR A 38 -5.14 4.96 -12.90
CA TYR A 38 -6.22 5.07 -11.93
C TYR A 38 -7.21 3.91 -12.02
N GLU A 39 -7.69 3.57 -13.20
CA GLU A 39 -8.64 2.46 -13.41
C GLU A 39 -8.07 1.12 -12.92
N ARG A 40 -6.79 0.90 -13.16
CA ARG A 40 -6.09 -0.32 -12.70
C ARG A 40 -5.92 -0.36 -11.19
N LEU A 41 -5.74 0.79 -10.56
CA LEU A 41 -5.60 0.91 -9.10
C LEU A 41 -6.95 0.87 -8.38
N ALA A 42 -8.00 1.42 -8.97
CA ALA A 42 -9.29 1.60 -8.34
C ALA A 42 -10.13 0.32 -8.21
N ASP A 43 -9.74 -0.76 -8.86
CA ASP A 43 -10.35 -2.08 -8.74
C ASP A 43 -9.31 -3.10 -8.28
N LEU A 44 -9.34 -3.43 -7.00
CA LEU A 44 -8.34 -4.30 -6.39
C LEU A 44 -8.40 -5.77 -6.85
N ARG A 45 -9.49 -6.20 -7.51
CA ARG A 45 -9.57 -7.55 -8.11
C ARG A 45 -8.50 -7.77 -9.19
N ARG A 46 -8.03 -6.70 -9.81
CA ARG A 46 -6.94 -6.77 -10.80
C ARG A 46 -5.63 -7.26 -10.21
N PHE A 47 -5.43 -7.08 -8.92
CA PHE A 47 -4.25 -7.57 -8.21
C PHE A 47 -4.25 -9.11 -8.02
N GLU A 48 -5.36 -9.79 -8.28
CA GLU A 48 -5.40 -11.26 -8.33
C GLU A 48 -4.39 -11.82 -9.35
N ALA A 49 -4.13 -11.08 -10.43
CA ALA A 49 -3.12 -11.44 -11.43
C ALA A 49 -1.69 -11.51 -10.86
N LEU A 50 -1.43 -10.87 -9.71
CA LEU A 50 -0.15 -10.98 -9.01
C LEU A 50 0.16 -12.42 -8.60
N LYS A 51 -0.83 -13.20 -8.22
CA LYS A 51 -0.64 -14.62 -7.87
C LYS A 51 0.00 -15.39 -9.02
N ALA A 52 -0.48 -15.17 -10.24
CA ALA A 52 0.10 -15.77 -11.43
C ALA A 52 1.51 -15.22 -11.72
N ALA A 53 1.73 -13.91 -11.53
CA ALA A 53 3.04 -13.29 -11.75
C ALA A 53 4.09 -13.81 -10.75
N PHE A 54 3.73 -14.01 -9.49
CA PHE A 54 4.62 -14.59 -8.47
C PHE A 54 4.90 -16.08 -8.68
N SER A 55 4.07 -16.77 -9.47
CA SER A 55 4.27 -18.16 -9.84
C SER A 55 5.09 -18.35 -11.11
N ASP A 56 5.29 -17.29 -11.88
CA ASP A 56 6.06 -17.29 -13.13
C ASP A 56 7.51 -16.85 -12.87
N PRO A 57 8.51 -17.73 -13.10
CA PRO A 57 9.91 -17.41 -12.83
C PRO A 57 10.43 -16.21 -13.62
N GLU A 58 10.00 -16.02 -14.87
CA GLU A 58 10.46 -14.91 -15.72
C GLU A 58 9.93 -13.57 -15.22
N LYS A 59 8.64 -13.53 -14.87
CA LYS A 59 8.01 -12.33 -14.29
C LYS A 59 8.60 -12.00 -12.91
N MET A 60 8.87 -13.02 -12.11
CA MET A 60 9.55 -12.85 -10.83
C MET A 60 10.94 -12.26 -11.00
N GLN A 61 11.70 -12.75 -11.96
CA GLN A 61 13.05 -12.22 -12.23
C GLN A 61 12.97 -10.74 -12.65
N TYR A 62 12.00 -10.37 -13.46
CA TYR A 62 11.78 -8.98 -13.84
C TYR A 62 11.43 -8.08 -12.64
N ILE A 63 10.54 -8.54 -11.77
CA ILE A 63 10.18 -7.82 -10.54
C ILE A 63 11.41 -7.66 -9.64
N LEU A 64 12.21 -8.71 -9.49
CA LEU A 64 13.41 -8.73 -8.65
C LEU A 64 14.51 -7.82 -9.13
N GLN A 65 14.72 -7.71 -10.43
CA GLN A 65 15.74 -6.81 -11.01
C GLN A 65 15.45 -5.34 -10.71
N ASN A 66 14.19 -5.02 -10.45
CA ASN A 66 13.73 -3.66 -10.19
C ASN A 66 13.51 -3.35 -8.69
N LEU A 67 13.72 -4.33 -7.81
CA LEU A 67 13.69 -4.13 -6.37
C LEU A 67 15.10 -3.89 -5.82
N PRO A 68 15.23 -3.12 -4.73
CA PRO A 68 16.53 -2.95 -4.08
C PRO A 68 17.10 -4.32 -3.65
N ALA A 69 18.28 -4.64 -4.13
CA ALA A 69 18.91 -5.96 -3.95
C ALA A 69 19.16 -6.33 -2.48
N ASP A 70 19.22 -5.32 -1.60
CA ASP A 70 19.42 -5.49 -0.15
C ASP A 70 18.15 -5.93 0.60
N GLN A 71 16.99 -5.89 -0.06
CA GLN A 71 15.70 -6.20 0.57
C GLN A 71 15.12 -7.55 0.18
N VAL A 72 15.74 -8.27 -0.73
CA VAL A 72 15.16 -9.46 -1.34
C VAL A 72 16.13 -10.64 -1.28
N SER A 73 16.03 -11.43 -0.21
CA SER A 73 16.66 -12.76 -0.16
C SER A 73 15.73 -13.82 -0.79
N PRO A 74 16.28 -14.95 -1.29
CA PRO A 74 15.45 -16.06 -1.80
C PRO A 74 14.42 -16.57 -0.79
N GLU A 75 14.77 -16.56 0.50
CA GLU A 75 13.85 -16.96 1.58
C GLU A 75 12.71 -15.98 1.77
N LYS A 76 12.98 -14.67 1.73
CA LYS A 76 11.94 -13.63 1.75
C LYS A 76 10.99 -13.71 0.57
N LEU A 77 11.50 -14.07 -0.59
CA LEU A 77 10.69 -14.27 -1.80
C LEU A 77 9.73 -15.44 -1.65
N ALA A 78 10.21 -16.56 -1.09
CA ALA A 78 9.37 -17.70 -0.82
C ALA A 78 8.24 -17.35 0.18
N GLU A 79 8.56 -16.57 1.23
CA GLU A 79 7.58 -16.09 2.19
C GLU A 79 6.55 -15.16 1.53
N ILE A 80 7.00 -14.21 0.72
CA ILE A 80 6.12 -13.28 0.00
C ILE A 80 5.20 -14.04 -0.94
N ARG A 81 5.74 -15.00 -1.68
CA ARG A 81 4.96 -15.85 -2.59
C ARG A 81 3.86 -16.60 -1.84
N GLU A 82 4.21 -17.25 -0.73
CA GLU A 82 3.24 -17.97 0.09
C GLU A 82 2.15 -17.03 0.63
N GLN A 83 2.52 -15.83 1.06
CA GLN A 83 1.57 -14.83 1.53
C GLN A 83 0.66 -14.34 0.41
N VAL A 84 1.20 -14.05 -0.77
CA VAL A 84 0.43 -13.59 -1.93
C VAL A 84 -0.58 -14.65 -2.38
N GLU A 85 -0.21 -15.92 -2.37
CA GLU A 85 -1.13 -17.01 -2.71
C GLU A 85 -2.36 -17.08 -1.79
N LYS A 86 -2.20 -16.70 -0.54
CA LYS A 86 -3.28 -16.68 0.47
C LYS A 86 -4.07 -15.37 0.49
N MET A 87 -3.60 -14.33 -0.18
CA MET A 87 -4.29 -13.05 -0.24
C MET A 87 -5.61 -13.17 -0.99
N GLN A 88 -6.58 -12.41 -0.53
CA GLN A 88 -7.89 -12.31 -1.17
C GLN A 88 -8.11 -10.88 -1.64
N PHE A 89 -8.58 -10.74 -2.85
CA PHE A 89 -8.86 -9.46 -3.48
C PHE A 89 -10.34 -9.36 -3.85
N THR A 90 -10.97 -8.30 -3.42
CA THR A 90 -12.28 -7.87 -3.92
C THR A 90 -12.13 -6.54 -4.65
N GLU A 91 -13.20 -5.98 -5.17
CA GLU A 91 -13.15 -4.65 -5.78
C GLU A 91 -12.58 -3.59 -4.83
N ASP A 92 -12.98 -3.66 -3.56
CA ASP A 92 -12.68 -2.64 -2.55
C ASP A 92 -11.68 -3.07 -1.48
N THR A 93 -11.34 -4.35 -1.38
CA THR A 93 -10.55 -4.87 -0.25
C THR A 93 -9.42 -5.79 -0.68
N ILE A 94 -8.34 -5.75 0.11
CA ILE A 94 -7.26 -6.72 0.10
C ILE A 94 -7.17 -7.32 1.50
N SER A 95 -7.19 -8.64 1.59
CA SER A 95 -7.06 -9.35 2.87
C SER A 95 -5.88 -10.32 2.83
N ALA A 96 -5.14 -10.37 3.91
CA ALA A 96 -3.99 -11.28 4.06
C ALA A 96 -3.92 -11.80 5.50
N ASP A 97 -3.46 -13.03 5.66
CA ASP A 97 -3.09 -13.59 6.94
C ASP A 97 -1.61 -13.31 7.21
N THR A 98 -1.31 -12.63 8.28
CA THR A 98 0.05 -12.32 8.70
C THR A 98 0.40 -13.03 10.00
N LYS A 99 1.70 -13.05 10.33
CA LYS A 99 2.18 -13.58 11.62
C LYS A 99 1.57 -12.85 12.84
N MET A 100 1.08 -11.62 12.63
CA MET A 100 0.40 -10.82 13.66
C MET A 100 -1.13 -10.95 13.62
N GLY A 101 -1.66 -11.86 12.80
CA GLY A 101 -3.09 -12.08 12.60
C GLY A 101 -3.59 -11.58 11.24
N PRO A 102 -4.90 -11.70 11.00
CA PRO A 102 -5.48 -11.25 9.75
C PRO A 102 -5.43 -9.73 9.63
N VAL A 103 -5.08 -9.24 8.46
CA VAL A 103 -5.05 -7.81 8.10
C VAL A 103 -5.87 -7.60 6.84
N SER A 104 -6.67 -6.57 6.83
CA SER A 104 -7.44 -6.16 5.67
C SER A 104 -7.22 -4.68 5.38
N LEU A 105 -7.08 -4.34 4.11
CA LEU A 105 -7.07 -2.97 3.60
C LEU A 105 -8.31 -2.75 2.75
N ALA A 106 -9.04 -1.67 2.99
CA ALA A 106 -10.22 -1.31 2.22
C ALA A 106 -10.07 0.07 1.59
N ILE A 107 -10.50 0.20 0.33
CA ILE A 107 -10.64 1.50 -0.31
C ILE A 107 -11.81 2.22 0.34
N VAL A 108 -11.55 3.41 0.86
CA VAL A 108 -12.57 4.28 1.48
C VAL A 108 -12.83 5.56 0.71
N GLU A 109 -11.94 5.90 -0.20
CA GLU A 109 -12.08 7.09 -1.04
C GLU A 109 -11.47 6.86 -2.41
N ARG A 110 -12.21 7.25 -3.43
CA ARG A 110 -11.78 7.30 -4.81
C ARG A 110 -12.02 8.69 -5.36
N GLU A 111 -10.97 9.39 -5.73
CA GLU A 111 -11.04 10.61 -6.51
C GLU A 111 -10.57 10.30 -7.93
N PRO A 112 -11.47 10.31 -8.92
CA PRO A 112 -11.16 9.87 -10.28
C PRO A 112 -9.88 10.48 -10.84
N CYS A 113 -9.01 9.65 -11.36
CA CYS A 113 -7.71 9.96 -11.93
C CYS A 113 -6.67 10.53 -10.95
N LYS A 114 -7.02 10.82 -9.69
CA LYS A 114 -6.14 11.55 -8.76
C LYS A 114 -5.73 10.77 -7.53
N LEU A 115 -6.66 10.06 -6.89
CA LEU A 115 -6.42 9.49 -5.57
C LEU A 115 -7.20 8.21 -5.34
N VAL A 116 -6.54 7.24 -4.74
CA VAL A 116 -7.17 6.11 -4.05
C VAL A 116 -6.65 6.08 -2.61
N LYS A 117 -7.57 6.10 -1.66
CA LYS A 117 -7.25 6.05 -0.23
C LYS A 117 -7.73 4.72 0.35
N LEU A 118 -6.83 4.02 1.02
CA LEU A 118 -7.11 2.76 1.69
C LEU A 118 -6.87 2.89 3.18
N VAL A 119 -7.67 2.18 3.98
CA VAL A 119 -7.47 2.09 5.43
C VAL A 119 -7.46 0.64 5.87
N THR A 120 -6.70 0.35 6.91
CA THR A 120 -6.72 -0.96 7.57
C THR A 120 -8.06 -1.20 8.25
N GLN A 121 -8.56 -2.42 8.14
CA GLN A 121 -9.74 -2.89 8.85
C GLN A 121 -9.38 -4.14 9.62
N ASN A 122 -9.92 -4.29 10.82
CA ASN A 122 -9.69 -5.46 11.70
C ASN A 122 -8.19 -5.77 11.89
N SER A 123 -7.37 -4.73 11.96
CA SER A 123 -5.93 -4.83 12.09
C SER A 123 -5.49 -4.35 13.49
N PRO A 124 -4.45 -4.96 14.07
CA PRO A 124 -3.86 -4.46 15.31
C PRO A 124 -3.20 -3.08 15.15
N VAL A 125 -2.92 -2.66 13.93
CA VAL A 125 -2.33 -1.36 13.61
C VAL A 125 -3.26 -0.57 12.69
N ASN A 126 -3.58 0.66 13.08
CA ASN A 126 -4.33 1.56 12.23
C ASN A 126 -3.39 2.26 11.25
N ALA A 127 -3.59 1.99 9.98
CA ALA A 127 -2.83 2.60 8.91
C ALA A 127 -3.74 3.11 7.79
N THR A 128 -3.30 4.17 7.15
CA THR A 128 -3.95 4.74 5.97
C THR A 128 -2.93 4.85 4.85
N VAL A 129 -3.30 4.44 3.66
CA VAL A 129 -2.47 4.54 2.46
C VAL A 129 -3.15 5.47 1.47
N TRP A 130 -2.44 6.50 1.03
CA TRP A 130 -2.86 7.38 -0.05
C TRP A 130 -1.99 7.10 -1.27
N VAL A 131 -2.61 6.75 -2.37
CA VAL A 131 -1.94 6.62 -3.66
C VAL A 131 -2.42 7.76 -4.54
N GLN A 132 -1.53 8.69 -4.83
CA GLN A 132 -1.81 9.88 -5.63
C GLN A 132 -1.24 9.73 -7.03
N LEU A 133 -2.02 10.13 -8.02
CA LEU A 133 -1.65 10.12 -9.43
C LEU A 133 -1.77 11.52 -10.01
N VAL A 134 -0.79 11.87 -10.84
CA VAL A 134 -0.76 13.14 -11.59
C VAL A 134 -0.38 12.85 -13.03
N GLU A 135 -0.93 13.58 -13.97
CA GLU A 135 -0.49 13.51 -15.37
C GLU A 135 0.96 14.01 -15.48
N LYS A 136 1.81 13.23 -16.12
CA LYS A 136 3.21 13.59 -16.38
C LYS A 136 3.48 13.87 -17.85
N GLY A 137 2.73 13.22 -18.73
CA GLY A 137 2.82 13.34 -20.19
C GLY A 137 1.67 12.59 -20.83
N THR A 138 1.61 12.57 -22.17
CA THR A 138 0.50 11.97 -22.92
C THR A 138 0.27 10.49 -22.58
N TYR A 139 1.35 9.75 -22.30
CA TYR A 139 1.30 8.32 -21.99
C TYR A 139 1.99 7.96 -20.69
N GLN A 140 2.20 8.93 -19.82
CA GLN A 140 2.86 8.74 -18.55
C GLN A 140 2.11 9.44 -17.42
N ALA A 141 2.12 8.81 -16.25
CA ALA A 141 1.65 9.39 -15.00
C ALA A 141 2.78 9.44 -13.98
N ALA A 142 2.66 10.33 -13.03
CA ALA A 142 3.47 10.36 -11.83
C ALA A 142 2.67 9.78 -10.65
N LEU A 143 3.31 8.95 -9.84
CA LEU A 143 2.72 8.27 -8.70
C LEU A 143 3.50 8.60 -7.43
N LYS A 144 2.76 8.87 -6.36
CA LYS A 144 3.30 9.07 -5.02
C LYS A 144 2.46 8.32 -4.01
N VAL A 145 3.11 7.65 -3.07
CA VAL A 145 2.47 6.92 -1.98
C VAL A 145 2.77 7.59 -0.65
N THR A 146 1.76 7.79 0.16
CA THR A 146 1.89 8.20 1.55
C THR A 146 1.27 7.14 2.45
N ILE A 147 1.99 6.72 3.48
CA ILE A 147 1.51 5.79 4.49
C ILE A 147 1.45 6.54 5.83
N GLY A 148 0.25 6.63 6.40
CA GLY A 148 0.03 7.14 7.74
C GLY A 148 -0.20 5.99 8.70
N VAL A 149 0.49 5.98 9.83
CA VAL A 149 0.39 4.92 10.84
C VAL A 149 0.21 5.52 12.22
N GLU A 150 -0.73 4.98 12.96
CA GLU A 150 -0.88 5.28 14.38
C GLU A 150 0.01 4.34 15.18
N LEU A 151 1.14 4.85 15.65
CA LEU A 151 2.13 4.09 16.39
C LEU A 151 2.24 4.61 17.83
N ASN A 152 2.19 3.69 18.79
CA ASN A 152 2.65 4.02 20.13
C ASN A 152 4.19 4.09 20.16
N PHE A 153 4.74 4.67 21.22
CA PHE A 153 6.19 4.90 21.34
C PHE A 153 7.03 3.62 21.22
N PHE A 154 6.56 2.50 21.74
CA PHE A 154 7.28 1.23 21.70
C PHE A 154 7.29 0.59 20.31
N ILE A 155 6.12 0.53 19.65
CA ILE A 155 5.99 -0.02 18.31
C ILE A 155 6.75 0.85 17.31
N ARG A 156 6.76 2.16 17.49
CA ARG A 156 7.47 3.10 16.63
C ARG A 156 8.96 2.76 16.53
N LYS A 157 9.62 2.50 17.65
CA LYS A 157 11.04 2.12 17.65
C LYS A 157 11.32 0.82 16.94
N MET A 158 10.40 -0.14 17.03
CA MET A 158 10.55 -1.46 16.40
C MET A 158 10.38 -1.44 14.89
N VAL A 159 9.46 -0.62 14.38
CA VAL A 159 9.05 -0.63 12.97
C VAL A 159 9.60 0.54 12.16
N GLU A 160 10.16 1.56 12.79
CA GLU A 160 10.55 2.81 12.13
C GLU A 160 11.50 2.61 10.95
N LYS A 161 12.46 1.70 11.06
CA LYS A 161 13.40 1.39 9.98
C LYS A 161 12.72 0.80 8.75
N HIS A 162 11.71 -0.04 8.96
CA HIS A 162 10.99 -0.70 7.87
C HIS A 162 9.93 0.22 7.28
N ILE A 163 9.24 0.97 8.11
CA ILE A 163 8.12 1.80 7.69
C ILE A 163 8.57 3.03 6.89
N LYS A 164 9.76 3.55 7.14
CA LYS A 164 10.33 4.68 6.37
C LYS A 164 10.56 4.33 4.90
N LYS A 165 10.88 3.07 4.61
CA LYS A 165 11.15 2.57 3.25
C LYS A 165 9.89 2.03 2.56
N ALA A 166 8.85 1.74 3.32
CA ALA A 166 7.63 1.13 2.80
C ALA A 166 6.92 1.95 1.73
N PRO A 167 6.78 3.30 1.85
CA PRO A 167 6.16 4.09 0.79
C PRO A 167 6.90 4.00 -0.54
N ASP A 168 8.23 4.09 -0.53
CA ASP A 168 9.03 3.98 -1.76
C ASP A 168 8.95 2.60 -2.38
N PHE A 169 9.01 1.56 -1.57
CA PHE A 169 8.83 0.18 -2.03
C PHE A 169 7.46 -0.01 -2.70
N LEU A 170 6.40 0.43 -2.04
CA LEU A 170 5.04 0.33 -2.57
C LEU A 170 4.85 1.18 -3.82
N ALA A 171 5.37 2.40 -3.85
CA ALA A 171 5.28 3.29 -5.00
C ALA A 171 6.01 2.72 -6.22
N GLN A 172 7.21 2.20 -6.02
CA GLN A 172 7.99 1.55 -7.08
C GLN A 172 7.29 0.30 -7.61
N PHE A 173 6.76 -0.53 -6.73
CA PHE A 173 6.00 -1.72 -7.08
C PHE A 173 4.75 -1.38 -7.87
N LEU A 174 3.94 -0.43 -7.40
CA LEU A 174 2.74 0.02 -8.10
C LEU A 174 3.07 0.66 -9.46
N SER A 175 4.16 1.42 -9.56
CA SER A 175 4.55 2.04 -10.82
C SER A 175 4.81 1.01 -11.92
N GLN A 176 5.28 -0.16 -11.57
CA GLN A 176 5.53 -1.26 -12.52
C GLN A 176 4.24 -2.02 -12.85
N ILE A 177 3.43 -2.35 -11.84
CA ILE A 177 2.19 -3.11 -12.02
C ILE A 177 1.15 -2.31 -12.78
N LEU A 178 1.00 -1.03 -12.48
CA LEU A 178 0.02 -0.17 -13.13
C LEU A 178 0.40 0.20 -14.58
N ALA A 179 1.63 -0.05 -14.99
CA ALA A 179 2.08 0.11 -16.37
C ALA A 179 1.58 -1.01 -17.30
N VAL A 180 1.22 -2.16 -16.74
CA VAL A 180 0.81 -3.35 -17.48
C VAL A 180 -0.69 -3.54 -17.31
N GLY A 181 -1.41 -3.48 -18.40
CA GLY A 181 -2.86 -3.65 -18.41
C GLY A 181 -3.32 -5.06 -18.52
#